data_d532a901771bfc3ba221fc2dd0865c80
#
_entry.id   d532a901771bfc3ba221fc2dd0865c80
#
_cell.length_a   1.000
_cell.length_b   1.000
_cell.length_c   1.000
_cell.angle_alpha   90.00
_cell.angle_beta   90.00
_cell.angle_gamma   90.00
#
_symmetry.space_group_name_H-M   'P 1'
#
loop_
_entity.id
_entity.type
_entity.pdbx_description
1 polymer ?
#
loop_
_entity_poly.entity_id
_entity_poly.type
_entity_poly.pdbx_seq_one_letter_code
_entity_poly.pdbx_strand_id
1 'polypeptide(L)'
;MDLENSFTVSAGLETAWETLLDVEAIAPCMPGATLESVNGDEFTGNVKVKLGPVSMVYGGEACFVSKDYAAYTAIIDGTGKESRGTGTAKANVTIKLVAESSSLTRVDVATELTITGKAAQFGRGVMQDVAGRLVTQFAGNLEQIIAARGEGSAADATAPAPIKTADSVNLLTTAGAPLLKRVVPVVIAIAVAVGVIIIIANR
;
A
#
# COMPACT_ATOMS: atom_id res chain seq x y z
N MET A 1 4.12 10.68 -19.90
CA MET A 1 5.00 11.56 -19.11
C MET A 1 5.70 10.74 -18.08
N ASP A 2 6.94 11.08 -17.78
CA ASP A 2 7.76 10.32 -16.85
C ASP A 2 7.80 11.07 -15.51
N LEU A 3 7.60 10.35 -14.42
CA LEU A 3 7.60 10.83 -13.04
C LEU A 3 8.62 9.99 -12.27
N GLU A 4 9.50 10.66 -11.56
CA GLU A 4 10.52 9.99 -10.73
C GLU A 4 10.34 10.41 -9.28
N ASN A 5 10.37 9.44 -8.39
CA ASN A 5 10.28 9.64 -6.95
C ASN A 5 11.20 8.66 -6.25
N SER A 6 11.57 8.96 -5.00
CA SER A 6 12.28 8.02 -4.14
C SER A 6 11.90 8.27 -2.70
N PHE A 7 12.01 7.22 -1.89
CA PHE A 7 11.84 7.27 -0.44
C PHE A 7 12.70 6.21 0.22
N THR A 8 12.84 6.30 1.54
CA THR A 8 13.54 5.28 2.34
C THR A 8 12.58 4.60 3.28
N VAL A 9 12.90 3.36 3.64
CA VAL A 9 12.19 2.58 4.66
C VAL A 9 13.17 2.03 5.67
N SER A 10 12.79 2.04 6.95
CA SER A 10 13.60 1.58 8.08
C SER A 10 13.54 0.05 8.21
N ALA A 11 13.97 -0.63 7.16
CA ALA A 11 14.05 -2.08 7.09
C ALA A 11 15.26 -2.52 6.25
N GLY A 12 15.74 -3.74 6.49
CA GLY A 12 16.70 -4.39 5.60
C GLY A 12 16.06 -4.71 4.24
N LEU A 13 16.91 -4.85 3.23
CA LEU A 13 16.50 -4.98 1.82
C LEU A 13 15.48 -6.09 1.58
N GLU A 14 15.70 -7.27 2.17
CA GLU A 14 14.79 -8.42 2.03
C GLU A 14 13.41 -8.14 2.62
N THR A 15 13.37 -7.64 3.86
CA THR A 15 12.11 -7.28 4.54
C THR A 15 11.34 -6.19 3.80
N ALA A 16 12.06 -5.19 3.27
CA ALA A 16 11.45 -4.14 2.46
C ALA A 16 10.87 -4.70 1.16
N TRP A 17 11.61 -5.60 0.49
CA TRP A 17 11.19 -6.26 -0.73
C TRP A 17 9.94 -7.10 -0.54
N GLU A 18 9.97 -8.05 0.43
CA GLU A 18 8.82 -8.89 0.74
C GLU A 18 7.57 -8.06 1.11
N THR A 19 7.78 -7.01 1.90
CA THR A 19 6.68 -6.13 2.30
C THR A 19 6.07 -5.39 1.10
N LEU A 20 6.89 -4.88 0.19
CA LEU A 20 6.40 -4.14 -0.99
C LEU A 20 5.73 -5.04 -2.04
N LEU A 21 6.02 -6.33 -2.06
CA LEU A 21 5.35 -7.28 -2.94
C LEU A 21 4.00 -7.78 -2.37
N ASP A 22 3.77 -7.62 -1.08
CA ASP A 22 2.53 -7.99 -0.40
C ASP A 22 1.47 -6.88 -0.60
N VAL A 23 0.76 -6.96 -1.73
CA VAL A 23 -0.24 -5.95 -2.12
C VAL A 23 -1.30 -5.76 -1.05
N GLU A 24 -1.78 -6.81 -0.43
CA GLU A 24 -2.82 -6.72 0.61
C GLU A 24 -2.32 -5.99 1.85
N ALA A 25 -1.07 -6.20 2.22
CA ALA A 25 -0.48 -5.56 3.38
C ALA A 25 -0.14 -4.09 3.16
N ILE A 26 0.42 -3.73 1.99
CA ILE A 26 0.80 -2.34 1.70
C ILE A 26 -0.36 -1.48 1.24
N ALA A 27 -1.37 -2.11 0.95
CA ALA A 27 -2.59 -1.57 0.51
C ALA A 27 -3.09 -0.40 1.36
N PRO A 28 -3.22 -0.47 2.67
CA PRO A 28 -3.59 0.66 3.52
C PRO A 28 -2.63 1.85 3.47
N CYS A 29 -1.42 1.63 2.94
CA CYS A 29 -0.42 2.69 2.88
C CYS A 29 -0.74 3.75 1.83
N MET A 30 -1.44 3.39 0.76
CA MET A 30 -1.67 4.30 -0.35
C MET A 30 -2.90 5.19 -0.11
N PRO A 31 -2.70 6.52 0.00
CA PRO A 31 -3.81 7.43 0.33
C PRO A 31 -4.86 7.49 -0.78
N GLY A 32 -6.10 7.34 -0.38
CA GLY A 32 -7.25 7.46 -1.28
C GLY A 32 -7.55 6.23 -2.12
N ALA A 33 -6.85 5.17 -1.88
CA ALA A 33 -7.03 3.95 -2.62
C ALA A 33 -7.90 2.93 -1.88
N THR A 34 -8.51 2.01 -2.63
CA THR A 34 -9.33 0.91 -2.14
C THR A 34 -9.03 -0.32 -2.98
N LEU A 35 -8.51 -1.38 -2.37
CA LEU A 35 -8.35 -2.68 -3.02
C LEU A 35 -9.68 -3.42 -3.02
N GLU A 36 -10.04 -3.99 -4.14
CA GLU A 36 -11.27 -4.76 -4.30
C GLU A 36 -10.98 -6.26 -4.39
N SER A 37 -9.93 -6.63 -5.11
CA SER A 37 -9.51 -8.03 -5.22
C SER A 37 -8.03 -8.16 -5.51
N VAL A 38 -7.46 -9.30 -5.10
CA VAL A 38 -6.13 -9.77 -5.48
C VAL A 38 -6.25 -11.19 -5.99
N ASN A 39 -5.64 -11.49 -7.12
CA ASN A 39 -5.61 -12.80 -7.72
C ASN A 39 -4.19 -13.06 -8.29
N GLY A 40 -3.33 -13.63 -7.47
CA GLY A 40 -1.92 -13.79 -7.80
C GLY A 40 -1.24 -12.44 -7.99
N ASP A 41 -0.74 -12.20 -9.19
CA ASP A 41 -0.06 -10.95 -9.54
C ASP A 41 -1.02 -9.84 -10.00
N GLU A 42 -2.29 -10.16 -10.21
CA GLU A 42 -3.32 -9.21 -10.63
C GLU A 42 -4.11 -8.68 -9.44
N PHE A 43 -4.42 -7.40 -9.45
CA PHE A 43 -5.24 -6.76 -8.42
C PHE A 43 -6.11 -5.65 -9.00
N THR A 44 -7.27 -5.48 -8.39
CA THR A 44 -8.25 -4.46 -8.80
C THR A 44 -8.57 -3.51 -7.66
N GLY A 45 -8.97 -2.31 -7.99
CA GLY A 45 -9.34 -1.34 -6.98
C GLY A 45 -9.70 0.05 -7.50
N ASN A 46 -9.84 0.98 -6.60
CA ASN A 46 -10.13 2.39 -6.89
C ASN A 46 -9.10 3.31 -6.25
N VAL A 47 -8.80 4.42 -6.93
CA VAL A 47 -7.96 5.49 -6.38
C VAL A 47 -8.70 6.81 -6.44
N LYS A 48 -8.86 7.47 -5.30
CA LYS A 48 -9.37 8.83 -5.21
C LYS A 48 -8.21 9.82 -5.18
N VAL A 49 -8.09 10.62 -6.23
CA VAL A 49 -7.04 11.63 -6.37
C VAL A 49 -7.65 13.02 -6.29
N LYS A 50 -6.99 13.91 -5.55
CA LYS A 50 -7.35 15.33 -5.48
C LYS A 50 -6.31 16.18 -6.20
N LEU A 51 -6.75 16.95 -7.19
CA LEU A 51 -5.96 17.90 -7.95
C LEU A 51 -6.50 19.32 -7.68
N GLY A 52 -5.98 19.98 -6.67
CA GLY A 52 -6.53 21.24 -6.18
C GLY A 52 -7.98 21.06 -5.71
N PRO A 53 -8.94 21.84 -6.26
CA PRO A 53 -10.35 21.72 -5.89
C PRO A 53 -11.06 20.53 -6.54
N VAL A 54 -10.42 19.86 -7.52
CA VAL A 54 -11.02 18.76 -8.27
C VAL A 54 -10.69 17.43 -7.61
N SER A 55 -11.71 16.63 -7.34
CA SER A 55 -11.56 15.26 -6.85
C SER A 55 -12.06 14.29 -7.91
N MET A 56 -11.23 13.32 -8.26
CA MET A 56 -11.52 12.29 -9.25
C MET A 56 -11.31 10.92 -8.62
N VAL A 57 -12.11 9.95 -9.06
CA VAL A 57 -11.96 8.55 -8.68
C VAL A 57 -11.69 7.77 -9.94
N TYR A 58 -10.58 7.06 -9.94
CA TYR A 58 -10.23 6.12 -11.00
C TYR A 58 -10.44 4.71 -10.45
N GLY A 59 -11.24 3.96 -11.15
CA GLY A 59 -11.40 2.55 -10.87
C GLY A 59 -10.63 1.67 -11.87
N GLY A 60 -10.06 0.49 -11.53
CA GLY A 60 -9.41 -0.46 -12.40
C GLY A 60 -8.52 -1.57 -11.92
N GLU A 61 -7.55 -1.92 -12.75
CA GLU A 61 -6.70 -3.09 -12.58
C GLU A 61 -5.22 -2.76 -12.70
N ALA A 62 -4.42 -3.51 -12.00
CA ALA A 62 -2.98 -3.52 -12.17
C ALA A 62 -2.42 -4.93 -11.99
N CYS A 63 -1.24 -5.18 -12.53
CA CYS A 63 -0.56 -6.45 -12.38
C CYS A 63 0.96 -6.25 -12.28
N PHE A 64 1.61 -7.16 -11.55
CA PHE A 64 3.05 -7.30 -11.63
C PHE A 64 3.41 -8.02 -12.93
N VAL A 65 4.05 -7.30 -13.85
CA VAL A 65 4.56 -7.87 -15.10
C VAL A 65 5.93 -8.50 -14.93
N SER A 66 6.67 -8.09 -13.90
CA SER A 66 7.99 -8.63 -13.59
C SER A 66 8.31 -8.46 -12.11
N LYS A 67 8.94 -9.47 -11.53
CA LYS A 67 9.52 -9.47 -10.19
C LYS A 67 10.90 -10.09 -10.26
N ASP A 68 11.94 -9.26 -10.29
CA ASP A 68 13.34 -9.73 -10.28
C ASP A 68 13.86 -9.70 -8.86
N TYR A 69 13.91 -10.87 -8.23
CA TYR A 69 14.38 -11.07 -6.86
C TYR A 69 15.90 -10.88 -6.72
N ALA A 70 16.66 -11.05 -7.80
CA ALA A 70 18.11 -10.85 -7.74
C ALA A 70 18.48 -9.38 -7.85
N ALA A 71 17.72 -8.61 -8.62
CA ALA A 71 17.93 -7.18 -8.80
C ALA A 71 17.06 -6.31 -7.88
N TYR A 72 16.17 -6.92 -7.07
CA TYR A 72 15.16 -6.24 -6.25
C TYR A 72 14.40 -5.18 -7.05
N THR A 73 13.96 -5.59 -8.22
CA THR A 73 13.25 -4.72 -9.17
C THR A 73 11.91 -5.35 -9.54
N ALA A 74 10.83 -4.59 -9.41
CA ALA A 74 9.50 -5.00 -9.84
C ALA A 74 8.93 -4.00 -10.85
N ILE A 75 8.16 -4.51 -11.81
CA ILE A 75 7.45 -3.71 -12.80
C ILE A 75 5.97 -4.00 -12.67
N ILE A 76 5.18 -2.95 -12.58
CA ILE A 76 3.73 -2.99 -12.47
C ILE A 76 3.12 -2.23 -13.62
N ASP A 77 2.25 -2.89 -14.38
CA ASP A 77 1.35 -2.23 -15.32
C ASP A 77 -0.01 -2.00 -14.68
N GLY A 78 -0.56 -0.84 -14.94
CA GLY A 78 -1.90 -0.55 -14.49
C GLY A 78 -2.65 0.37 -15.43
N THR A 79 -3.94 0.18 -15.48
CA THR A 79 -4.83 0.97 -16.33
C THR A 79 -6.05 1.47 -15.56
N GLY A 80 -6.55 2.70 -15.79
CA GLY A 80 -7.57 3.44 -15.05
C GLY A 80 -8.59 4.21 -15.84
N LYS A 81 -9.86 4.15 -15.39
CA LYS A 81 -10.94 4.96 -15.93
C LYS A 81 -11.61 5.78 -14.84
N GLU A 82 -11.81 7.05 -15.11
CA GLU A 82 -12.51 7.95 -14.20
C GLU A 82 -13.98 7.52 -14.06
N SER A 83 -14.44 7.34 -12.82
CA SER A 83 -15.78 6.82 -12.51
C SER A 83 -16.94 7.74 -12.95
N ARG A 84 -16.69 9.03 -13.08
CA ARG A 84 -17.70 10.06 -13.43
C ARG A 84 -17.33 10.88 -14.67
N GLY A 85 -16.41 10.39 -15.47
CA GLY A 85 -15.90 11.10 -16.64
C GLY A 85 -15.47 10.18 -17.75
N THR A 86 -14.77 10.77 -18.72
CA THR A 86 -14.18 10.06 -19.86
C THR A 86 -12.67 9.92 -19.76
N GLY A 87 -12.09 10.35 -18.62
CA GLY A 87 -10.66 10.29 -18.39
C GLY A 87 -10.17 8.86 -18.21
N THR A 88 -8.99 8.58 -18.74
CA THR A 88 -8.27 7.30 -18.56
C THR A 88 -6.88 7.58 -18.04
N ALA A 89 -6.33 6.62 -17.30
CA ALA A 89 -4.94 6.61 -16.88
C ALA A 89 -4.32 5.26 -17.24
N LYS A 90 -3.10 5.27 -17.73
CA LYS A 90 -2.26 4.08 -17.89
C LYS A 90 -0.89 4.40 -17.31
N ALA A 91 -0.36 3.53 -16.48
CA ALA A 91 0.98 3.68 -15.93
C ALA A 91 1.76 2.39 -16.02
N ASN A 92 3.03 2.51 -16.35
CA ASN A 92 4.04 1.49 -16.12
C ASN A 92 4.92 2.00 -14.97
N VAL A 93 5.00 1.24 -13.90
CA VAL A 93 5.72 1.62 -12.68
C VAL A 93 6.85 0.65 -12.45
N THR A 94 8.08 1.15 -12.49
CA THR A 94 9.27 0.40 -12.10
C THR A 94 9.66 0.78 -10.69
N ILE A 95 9.78 -0.21 -9.82
CA ILE A 95 10.22 -0.06 -8.43
C ILE A 95 11.56 -0.77 -8.30
N LYS A 96 12.57 -0.09 -7.78
CA LYS A 96 13.88 -0.65 -7.51
C LYS A 96 14.31 -0.36 -6.09
N LEU A 97 14.73 -1.40 -5.37
CA LEU A 97 15.23 -1.28 -4.01
C LEU A 97 16.74 -1.32 -3.98
N VAL A 98 17.33 -0.50 -3.12
CA VAL A 98 18.77 -0.42 -2.90
C VAL A 98 19.05 -0.35 -1.41
N ALA A 99 19.84 -1.27 -0.89
CA ALA A 99 20.28 -1.22 0.51
C ALA A 99 21.20 0.00 0.74
N GLU A 100 20.86 0.84 1.69
CA GLU A 100 21.74 1.92 2.17
C GLU A 100 22.48 1.50 3.43
N SER A 101 21.87 0.62 4.23
CA SER A 101 22.51 -0.07 5.36
C SER A 101 21.81 -1.41 5.62
N SER A 102 22.22 -2.12 6.67
CA SER A 102 21.53 -3.35 7.10
C SER A 102 20.08 -3.16 7.56
N SER A 103 19.70 -1.93 7.90
CA SER A 103 18.38 -1.57 8.43
C SER A 103 17.72 -0.39 7.71
N LEU A 104 18.25 0.01 6.56
CA LEU A 104 17.73 1.12 5.78
C LEU A 104 17.78 0.77 4.29
N THR A 105 16.64 0.84 3.62
CA THR A 105 16.50 0.57 2.20
C THR A 105 15.92 1.79 1.51
N ARG A 106 16.56 2.21 0.42
CA ARG A 106 16.01 3.20 -0.52
C ARG A 106 15.16 2.50 -1.57
N VAL A 107 14.04 3.10 -1.89
CA VAL A 107 13.10 2.67 -2.92
C VAL A 107 13.02 3.75 -3.98
N ASP A 108 13.49 3.47 -5.17
CA ASP A 108 13.39 4.33 -6.34
C ASP A 108 12.14 3.91 -7.15
N VAL A 109 11.31 4.87 -7.53
CA VAL A 109 10.05 4.65 -8.25
C VAL A 109 10.03 5.50 -9.51
N ALA A 110 10.10 4.85 -10.66
CA ALA A 110 9.95 5.47 -11.97
C ALA A 110 8.56 5.11 -12.53
N THR A 111 7.82 6.10 -13.01
CA THR A 111 6.48 5.90 -13.55
C THR A 111 6.34 6.55 -14.92
N GLU A 112 6.06 5.74 -15.93
CA GLU A 112 5.60 6.23 -17.24
C GLU A 112 4.07 6.37 -17.19
N LEU A 113 3.57 7.60 -17.15
CA LEU A 113 2.16 7.91 -17.03
C LEU A 113 1.58 8.46 -18.34
N THR A 114 0.53 7.82 -18.84
CA THR A 114 -0.36 8.33 -19.88
C THR A 114 -1.72 8.62 -19.27
N ILE A 115 -2.18 9.86 -19.37
CA ILE A 115 -3.45 10.27 -18.78
C ILE A 115 -4.25 11.10 -19.77
N THR A 116 -5.57 10.95 -19.75
CA THR A 116 -6.52 11.68 -20.59
C THR A 116 -7.63 12.33 -19.74
N GLY A 117 -8.49 13.09 -20.40
CA GLY A 117 -9.62 13.75 -19.73
C GLY A 117 -9.20 14.99 -18.92
N LYS A 118 -9.95 15.28 -17.88
CA LYS A 118 -9.74 16.50 -17.06
C LYS A 118 -8.37 16.51 -16.35
N ALA A 119 -7.90 15.37 -15.91
CA ALA A 119 -6.61 15.27 -15.24
C ALA A 119 -5.45 15.70 -16.13
N ALA A 120 -5.49 15.38 -17.43
CA ALA A 120 -4.45 15.77 -18.39
C ALA A 120 -4.27 17.30 -18.52
N GLN A 121 -5.29 18.08 -18.17
CA GLN A 121 -5.27 19.54 -18.27
C GLN A 121 -4.39 20.21 -17.20
N PHE A 122 -4.06 19.51 -16.13
CA PHE A 122 -3.23 20.06 -15.06
C PHE A 122 -1.73 20.13 -15.40
N GLY A 123 -1.30 19.39 -16.42
CA GLY A 123 0.08 19.39 -16.86
C GLY A 123 1.05 18.62 -15.97
N ARG A 124 2.28 18.40 -16.49
CA ARG A 124 3.32 17.56 -15.87
C ARG A 124 3.71 18.01 -14.46
N GLY A 125 3.86 19.32 -14.22
CA GLY A 125 4.30 19.84 -12.93
C GLY A 125 3.34 19.47 -11.79
N VAL A 126 2.04 19.66 -12.02
CA VAL A 126 1.02 19.28 -11.00
C VAL A 126 0.98 17.77 -10.80
N MET A 127 1.16 16.98 -11.86
CA MET A 127 1.22 15.52 -11.74
C MET A 127 2.43 15.06 -10.92
N GLN A 128 3.60 15.68 -11.13
CA GLN A 128 4.81 15.40 -10.34
C GLN A 128 4.60 15.75 -8.86
N ASP A 129 4.00 16.89 -8.55
CA ASP A 129 3.72 17.30 -7.17
C ASP A 129 2.74 16.35 -6.48
N VAL A 130 1.72 15.87 -7.20
CA VAL A 130 0.76 14.93 -6.66
C VAL A 130 1.39 13.56 -6.44
N ALA A 131 2.16 13.06 -7.40
CA ALA A 131 2.90 11.80 -7.26
C ALA A 131 3.86 11.86 -6.07
N GLY A 132 4.63 12.93 -5.92
CA GLY A 132 5.54 13.11 -4.79
C GLY A 132 4.82 13.10 -3.44
N ARG A 133 3.65 13.75 -3.33
CA ARG A 133 2.84 13.73 -2.09
C ARG A 133 2.29 12.34 -1.79
N LEU A 134 1.81 11.62 -2.81
CA LEU A 134 1.31 10.25 -2.64
C LEU A 134 2.43 9.31 -2.17
N VAL A 135 3.60 9.39 -2.78
CA VAL A 135 4.79 8.60 -2.40
C VAL A 135 5.23 8.93 -0.98
N THR A 136 5.27 10.20 -0.59
CA THR A 136 5.64 10.61 0.77
C THR A 136 4.65 10.06 1.82
N GLN A 137 3.34 10.14 1.55
CA GLN A 137 2.32 9.60 2.46
C GLN A 137 2.36 8.08 2.50
N PHE A 138 2.56 7.43 1.35
CA PHE A 138 2.75 5.99 1.27
C PHE A 138 3.94 5.53 2.12
N ALA A 139 5.10 6.16 1.97
CA ALA A 139 6.29 5.85 2.73
C ALA A 139 6.06 5.98 4.26
N GLY A 140 5.43 7.07 4.70
CA GLY A 140 5.12 7.28 6.10
C GLY A 140 4.14 6.24 6.68
N ASN A 141 3.19 5.75 5.88
CA ASN A 141 2.28 4.69 6.30
C ASN A 141 2.96 3.32 6.27
N LEU A 142 3.82 3.07 5.28
CA LEU A 142 4.61 1.84 5.16
C LEU A 142 5.55 1.64 6.35
N GLU A 143 6.18 2.69 6.83
CA GLU A 143 7.03 2.66 8.03
C GLU A 143 6.26 2.12 9.26
N GLN A 144 4.97 2.48 9.41
CA GLN A 144 4.16 1.98 10.52
C GLN A 144 3.89 0.47 10.40
N ILE A 145 3.70 -0.03 9.18
CA ILE A 145 3.50 -1.47 8.94
C ILE A 145 4.79 -2.25 9.20
N ILE A 146 5.92 -1.73 8.74
CA ILE A 146 7.23 -2.35 8.96
C ILE A 146 7.56 -2.39 10.45
N ALA A 147 7.33 -1.30 11.18
CA ALA A 147 7.54 -1.25 12.62
C ALA A 147 6.68 -2.29 13.36
N ALA A 148 5.40 -2.39 13.02
CA ALA A 148 4.50 -3.37 13.61
C ALA A 148 4.90 -4.83 13.32
N ARG A 149 5.45 -5.12 12.13
CA ARG A 149 5.99 -6.43 11.79
C ARG A 149 7.30 -6.73 12.55
N GLY A 150 8.15 -5.73 12.75
CA GLY A 150 9.39 -5.85 13.51
C GLY A 150 9.17 -6.15 14.99
N GLU A 151 8.16 -5.55 15.61
CA GLU A 151 7.79 -5.82 17.00
C GLU A 151 7.20 -7.22 17.19
N GLY A 152 6.46 -7.74 16.22
CA GLY A 152 5.92 -9.10 16.25
C GLY A 152 6.99 -10.19 16.15
N SER A 153 8.10 -9.93 15.49
CA SER A 153 9.24 -10.87 15.38
C SER A 153 10.10 -10.94 16.64
N ALA A 154 10.05 -9.93 17.51
CA ALA A 154 10.81 -9.91 18.74
C ALA A 154 10.10 -10.64 19.90
N ALA A 155 8.79 -10.94 19.77
CA ALA A 155 7.99 -11.55 20.84
C ALA A 155 8.09 -13.08 20.89
N ASP A 156 8.67 -13.74 19.90
CA ASP A 156 8.69 -15.21 19.82
C ASP A 156 10.04 -15.86 20.20
N ALA A 157 10.90 -15.13 20.89
CA ALA A 157 12.23 -15.61 21.30
C ALA A 157 12.39 -15.79 22.82
N THR A 158 11.30 -15.98 23.56
CA THR A 158 11.42 -16.32 24.99
C THR A 158 10.70 -17.62 25.28
N ALA A 159 11.42 -18.73 25.24
CA ALA A 159 10.97 -20.02 25.74
C ALA A 159 10.66 -19.92 27.25
N PRO A 160 9.50 -20.37 27.73
CA PRO A 160 9.21 -20.35 29.16
C PRO A 160 10.01 -21.41 29.89
N ALA A 161 10.76 -21.00 30.91
CA ALA A 161 11.31 -21.89 31.90
C ALA A 161 10.17 -22.56 32.72
N PRO A 162 10.32 -23.81 33.17
CA PRO A 162 9.25 -24.55 33.81
C PRO A 162 8.90 -23.96 35.18
N ILE A 163 7.64 -23.55 35.33
CA ILE A 163 7.09 -23.06 36.60
C ILE A 163 6.69 -24.24 37.46
N LYS A 164 7.23 -24.30 38.66
CA LYS A 164 6.81 -25.21 39.72
C LYS A 164 5.40 -24.87 40.17
N THR A 165 4.57 -25.90 40.28
CA THR A 165 3.23 -25.88 40.88
C THR A 165 3.23 -25.39 42.33
N ALA A 166 2.40 -24.42 42.62
CA ALA A 166 1.94 -24.14 43.98
C ALA A 166 0.49 -23.67 43.96
N ASP A 167 -0.28 -24.37 44.71
CA ASP A 167 -1.64 -24.27 45.24
C ASP A 167 -2.60 -23.12 44.91
N SER A 168 -3.82 -23.61 44.78
CA SER A 168 -5.10 -22.94 44.67
C SER A 168 -5.38 -21.90 45.76
N VAL A 169 -5.87 -20.74 45.37
CA VAL A 169 -6.75 -19.90 46.20
C VAL A 169 -7.87 -19.33 45.33
N ASN A 170 -9.10 -19.74 45.65
CA ASN A 170 -10.31 -19.12 45.17
C ASN A 170 -10.50 -17.75 45.80
N LEU A 171 -10.90 -16.75 45.04
CA LEU A 171 -11.74 -15.66 45.54
C LEU A 171 -12.66 -15.15 44.42
N LEU A 172 -13.92 -15.48 44.60
CA LEU A 172 -15.06 -14.81 44.00
C LEU A 172 -15.15 -13.36 44.47
N THR A 173 -15.86 -12.60 43.67
CA THR A 173 -16.56 -11.33 43.89
C THR A 173 -15.74 -10.07 43.60
N THR A 174 -16.13 -9.32 42.63
CA THR A 174 -17.18 -8.29 42.74
C THR A 174 -17.40 -7.63 41.37
N ALA A 175 -18.67 -7.40 41.12
CA ALA A 175 -19.29 -6.80 39.95
C ALA A 175 -18.75 -5.44 39.49
N GLY A 176 -18.89 -5.19 38.22
CA GLY A 176 -18.73 -3.88 37.59
C GLY A 176 -18.75 -3.93 36.07
N ALA A 177 -19.94 -4.08 35.48
CA ALA A 177 -20.16 -3.84 34.05
C ALA A 177 -20.35 -2.33 33.79
N PRO A 178 -20.58 -1.88 32.56
CA PRO A 178 -19.99 -2.20 31.27
C PRO A 178 -19.53 -0.91 30.54
N LEU A 179 -18.62 -1.00 29.62
CA LEU A 179 -18.54 -0.01 28.56
C LEU A 179 -18.29 -0.68 27.23
N LEU A 180 -19.41 -1.06 26.66
CA LEU A 180 -19.58 -1.30 25.25
C LEU A 180 -19.27 -0.04 24.49
N LYS A 181 -18.20 0.01 23.71
CA LYS A 181 -18.08 0.91 22.57
C LYS A 181 -17.19 0.34 21.49
N ARG A 182 -17.86 -0.16 20.48
CA ARG A 182 -17.58 -0.01 19.06
C ARG A 182 -16.15 -0.30 18.60
N VAL A 183 -15.92 -1.55 18.39
CA VAL A 183 -15.02 -1.96 17.34
C VAL A 183 -15.79 -1.83 16.04
N VAL A 184 -15.60 -0.72 15.38
CA VAL A 184 -15.93 -0.59 13.97
C VAL A 184 -14.79 -1.26 13.23
N PRO A 185 -15.03 -2.24 12.41
CA PRO A 185 -14.00 -2.77 11.53
C PRO A 185 -13.71 -1.72 10.48
N VAL A 186 -12.60 -1.04 10.62
CA VAL A 186 -12.05 -0.25 9.52
C VAL A 186 -11.26 -1.20 8.66
N VAL A 187 -11.99 -1.81 7.78
CA VAL A 187 -11.42 -2.44 6.61
C VAL A 187 -11.19 -1.36 5.60
N ILE A 188 -10.14 -1.44 4.85
CA ILE A 188 -9.90 -0.73 3.67
C ILE A 188 -8.59 -0.13 3.63
N ALA A 189 -8.00 -0.13 2.64
CA ALA A 189 -7.96 0.24 1.33
C ALA A 189 -6.62 0.42 0.75
N ILE A 190 -6.48 0.10 -0.42
CA ILE A 190 -5.33 0.32 -1.14
C ILE A 190 -5.45 0.66 -2.47
N ALA A 191 -4.54 1.30 -2.95
CA ALA A 191 -4.19 1.18 -4.27
C ALA A 191 -2.83 1.69 -4.52
N VAL A 192 -2.07 0.93 -5.01
CA VAL A 192 -0.94 1.34 -5.78
C VAL A 192 -1.39 2.28 -6.87
N ALA A 193 -0.56 3.25 -7.17
CA ALA A 193 -0.84 4.25 -8.17
C ALA A 193 -1.16 3.63 -9.49
N VAL A 194 -2.30 3.13 -9.67
CA VAL A 194 -3.02 3.00 -10.87
C VAL A 194 -4.12 2.04 -10.64
N GLY A 195 -5.21 2.51 -10.49
CA GLY A 195 -6.35 1.75 -10.46
C GLY A 195 -6.97 1.47 -11.69
N VAL A 196 -7.63 0.50 -12.08
CA VAL A 196 -8.55 0.33 -12.74
C VAL A 196 -9.31 -0.68 -13.23
N ILE A 197 -10.14 -0.84 -13.65
CA ILE A 197 -11.19 -1.17 -14.43
C ILE A 197 -11.80 -2.39 -14.24
N ILE A 198 -12.97 -2.44 -14.46
CA ILE A 198 -13.64 -3.18 -15.29
C ILE A 198 -14.93 -2.94 -15.59
N ILE A 199 -15.32 -3.24 -16.63
CA ILE A 199 -16.47 -3.87 -16.89
C ILE A 199 -16.55 -4.49 -18.11
N ILE A 200 -16.79 -5.59 -18.01
CA ILE A 200 -17.85 -6.20 -18.58
C ILE A 200 -18.72 -5.67 -19.50
N ALA A 201 -18.52 -6.12 -20.26
CA ALA A 201 -19.41 -6.45 -21.21
C ALA A 201 -20.12 -7.66 -20.86
N ASN A 202 -21.20 -7.50 -20.62
CA ASN A 202 -22.16 -8.46 -21.04
C ASN A 202 -23.33 -7.70 -21.59
N ARG A 203 -23.35 -7.59 -22.78
CA ARG A 203 -24.14 -8.04 -23.86
C ARG A 203 -23.70 -7.44 -25.16
#